data_1985d9d2ee7c9ef4608c254baad24b51
#
_entry.id   1985d9d2ee7c9ef4608c254baad24b51
#
_cell.length_a   1.000
_cell.length_b   1.000
_cell.length_c   1.000
_cell.angle_alpha   90.00
_cell.angle_beta   90.00
_cell.angle_gamma   90.00
#
_symmetry.space_group_name_H-M   'P 1'
#
loop_
_entity.id
_entity.type
_entity.pdbx_description
1 polymer ?
#
loop_
_entity_poly.entity_id
_entity_poly.type
_entity_poly.pdbx_seq_one_letter_code
_entity_poly.pdbx_strand_id
1 'polypeptide(L)'
;PRPAADAPASERLCTFTDMLRGDIEIAWEQVDMQVLMKADGLPTYHLANVVDDHLMEITHVLRGEEWISSAPKHQLLYRYFGWDMPTLCHMPLLRNPDKSKLSKRKNPTSITYYERMGYLPQAVVNYLGRMGWSMPDEREQFSLDEMIAHFDVTRVSLGGPIFDVEKLAWLNGQWIKALPVTDFVAAFQQWITPEYLARVASQIQTRVQTLSEAVDWAGFFFAGSVGLNAEKLQQKKLTPEQVKQLLQLSLWELEVLPQWNHEHISALMQRLSEALGWKLRDVMAPFFVTIAGTPSAPPIMEAMAIIGPDMTRARLREAIAVLGGVSKKETKVLEAQLAAFRRGESLVEAAAEG
;
A
#
# COMPACT_ATOMS: atom_id res chain seq x y z
N PRO A 1 -4.68 14.17 35.32
CA PRO A 1 -3.48 14.35 36.14
C PRO A 1 -2.85 13.01 36.47
N ARG A 2 -1.51 12.94 36.39
CA ARG A 2 -0.81 11.77 36.85
C ARG A 2 -1.06 11.63 38.35
N PRO A 3 -1.40 10.43 38.84
CA PRO A 3 -1.52 10.23 40.26
C PRO A 3 -0.18 10.53 40.96
N ALA A 4 -0.25 10.92 42.24
CA ALA A 4 0.97 11.12 43.01
C ALA A 4 1.82 9.84 43.06
N ALA A 5 3.13 9.98 43.21
CA ALA A 5 4.05 8.81 43.18
C ALA A 5 3.77 7.82 44.35
N ASP A 6 3.15 8.28 45.42
CA ASP A 6 2.72 7.52 46.61
C ASP A 6 1.24 7.09 46.56
N ALA A 7 0.53 7.36 45.44
CA ALA A 7 -0.86 6.94 45.28
C ALA A 7 -1.01 5.41 45.31
N PRO A 8 -2.15 4.89 45.77
CA PRO A 8 -2.45 3.45 45.75
C PRO A 8 -2.26 2.87 44.33
N ALA A 9 -1.89 1.59 44.23
CA ALA A 9 -1.67 0.92 42.95
C ALA A 9 -2.90 1.02 42.02
N SER A 10 -4.11 0.95 42.59
CA SER A 10 -5.39 1.11 41.85
C SER A 10 -5.58 2.50 41.21
N GLU A 11 -4.96 3.54 41.78
CA GLU A 11 -5.04 4.91 41.23
C GLU A 11 -3.95 5.17 40.19
N ARG A 12 -2.90 4.34 40.16
CA ARG A 12 -1.79 4.45 39.23
C ARG A 12 -2.04 3.76 37.88
N LEU A 13 -3.12 2.98 37.79
CA LEU A 13 -3.51 2.27 36.58
C LEU A 13 -4.72 2.94 35.92
N CYS A 14 -4.65 3.04 34.60
CA CYS A 14 -5.79 3.28 33.76
C CYS A 14 -6.35 1.94 33.33
N THR A 15 -7.57 1.62 33.73
CA THR A 15 -8.26 0.38 33.37
C THR A 15 -9.42 0.72 32.44
N PHE A 16 -9.55 -0.03 31.36
CA PHE A 16 -10.69 0.02 30.45
C PHE A 16 -10.95 -1.36 29.86
N THR A 17 -12.20 -1.63 29.49
CA THR A 17 -12.59 -2.89 28.87
C THR A 17 -12.58 -2.75 27.35
N ASP A 18 -11.89 -3.67 26.68
CA ASP A 18 -11.87 -3.81 25.23
C ASP A 18 -12.74 -4.98 24.80
N MET A 19 -13.52 -4.81 23.76
CA MET A 19 -14.49 -5.79 23.30
C MET A 19 -13.86 -7.15 22.89
N LEU A 20 -12.61 -7.14 22.40
CA LEU A 20 -11.88 -8.33 21.98
C LEU A 20 -10.86 -8.82 22.99
N ARG A 21 -10.30 -7.92 23.80
CA ARG A 21 -9.14 -8.20 24.64
C ARG A 21 -9.47 -8.24 26.12
N GLY A 22 -10.74 -7.97 26.47
CA GLY A 22 -11.15 -7.88 27.88
C GLY A 22 -10.56 -6.64 28.56
N ASP A 23 -10.32 -6.77 29.85
CA ASP A 23 -9.80 -5.68 30.66
C ASP A 23 -8.31 -5.42 30.38
N ILE A 24 -7.99 -4.19 30.08
CA ILE A 24 -6.63 -3.71 29.80
C ILE A 24 -6.25 -2.70 30.87
N GLU A 25 -5.06 -2.89 31.43
CA GLU A 25 -4.46 -2.02 32.42
C GLU A 25 -3.20 -1.36 31.87
N ILE A 26 -3.12 -0.04 31.94
CA ILE A 26 -1.95 0.75 31.51
C ILE A 26 -1.56 1.69 32.64
N ALA A 27 -0.30 1.66 33.05
CA ALA A 27 0.20 2.57 34.06
C ALA A 27 0.18 4.02 33.55
N TRP A 28 -0.36 4.94 34.34
CA TRP A 28 -0.41 6.38 33.98
C TRP A 28 0.97 6.97 33.75
N GLU A 29 2.03 6.43 34.35
CA GLU A 29 3.41 6.86 34.09
C GLU A 29 3.86 6.60 32.64
N GLN A 30 3.25 5.61 31.96
CA GLN A 30 3.53 5.29 30.55
C GLN A 30 2.77 6.21 29.58
N VAL A 31 1.81 6.99 30.08
CA VAL A 31 1.01 7.90 29.26
C VAL A 31 1.76 9.24 29.14
N ASP A 32 2.28 9.52 27.94
CA ASP A 32 2.98 10.75 27.63
C ASP A 32 2.03 11.96 27.61
N MET A 33 2.59 13.14 27.94
CA MET A 33 1.89 14.40 27.79
C MET A 33 1.90 14.83 26.33
N GLN A 34 0.76 15.29 25.83
CA GLN A 34 0.61 15.73 24.44
C GLN A 34 -0.02 17.10 24.33
N VAL A 35 0.36 17.80 23.26
CA VAL A 35 -0.35 19.01 22.83
C VAL A 35 -1.70 18.60 22.27
N LEU A 36 -2.78 19.06 22.86
CA LEU A 36 -4.17 18.80 22.42
C LEU A 36 -4.65 19.85 21.42
N MET A 37 -4.23 21.11 21.61
CA MET A 37 -4.56 22.24 20.74
C MET A 37 -3.25 22.88 20.26
N LYS A 38 -3.12 23.08 18.95
CA LYS A 38 -1.97 23.78 18.37
C LYS A 38 -2.08 25.30 18.61
N ALA A 39 -0.96 26.00 18.42
CA ALA A 39 -0.92 27.46 18.54
C ALA A 39 -1.83 28.20 17.54
N ASP A 40 -2.12 27.59 16.41
CA ASP A 40 -3.04 28.09 15.37
C ASP A 40 -4.53 27.86 15.70
N GLY A 41 -4.85 27.27 16.86
CA GLY A 41 -6.20 26.97 17.30
C GLY A 41 -6.78 25.66 16.73
N LEU A 42 -6.03 24.91 15.93
CA LEU A 42 -6.47 23.61 15.42
C LEU A 42 -6.20 22.49 16.44
N PRO A 43 -7.17 21.58 16.67
CA PRO A 43 -6.97 20.43 17.55
C PRO A 43 -5.96 19.46 16.95
N THR A 44 -5.25 18.75 17.82
CA THR A 44 -4.51 17.56 17.41
C THR A 44 -5.44 16.34 17.35
N TYR A 45 -4.95 15.23 16.77
CA TYR A 45 -5.75 14.02 16.54
C TYR A 45 -6.53 13.54 17.75
N HIS A 46 -5.91 13.45 18.93
CA HIS A 46 -6.57 12.89 20.11
C HIS A 46 -7.76 13.72 20.61
N LEU A 47 -7.64 15.04 20.55
CA LEU A 47 -8.75 15.94 20.93
C LEU A 47 -9.84 15.91 19.86
N ALA A 48 -9.46 16.02 18.57
CA ALA A 48 -10.41 16.00 17.47
C ALA A 48 -11.23 14.70 17.45
N ASN A 49 -10.53 13.54 17.56
CA ASN A 49 -11.18 12.24 17.54
C ASN A 49 -12.22 12.07 18.66
N VAL A 50 -11.89 12.44 19.90
CA VAL A 50 -12.83 12.33 21.03
C VAL A 50 -14.05 13.24 20.85
N VAL A 51 -13.85 14.45 20.35
CA VAL A 51 -14.94 15.41 20.11
C VAL A 51 -15.83 14.94 18.96
N ASP A 52 -15.21 14.49 17.85
CA ASP A 52 -15.94 14.02 16.69
C ASP A 52 -16.74 12.75 17.02
N ASP A 53 -16.12 11.78 17.70
CA ASP A 53 -16.79 10.54 18.13
C ASP A 53 -18.00 10.84 19.01
N HIS A 54 -17.90 11.79 19.94
CA HIS A 54 -19.02 12.19 20.79
C HIS A 54 -20.12 12.89 19.99
N LEU A 55 -19.76 13.91 19.19
CA LEU A 55 -20.75 14.68 18.43
C LEU A 55 -21.42 13.88 17.31
N MET A 56 -20.75 12.87 16.79
CA MET A 56 -21.29 11.94 15.80
C MET A 56 -22.01 10.73 16.44
N GLU A 57 -22.14 10.71 17.77
CA GLU A 57 -22.81 9.64 18.51
C GLU A 57 -22.25 8.24 18.23
N ILE A 58 -20.91 8.13 18.09
CA ILE A 58 -20.22 6.86 17.85
C ILE A 58 -20.37 5.96 19.07
N THR A 59 -20.92 4.78 18.88
CA THR A 59 -21.16 3.80 19.95
C THR A 59 -20.00 2.80 20.11
N HIS A 60 -19.28 2.50 19.03
CA HIS A 60 -18.18 1.53 19.00
C HIS A 60 -17.01 2.07 18.18
N VAL A 61 -15.81 2.02 18.74
CA VAL A 61 -14.56 2.40 18.06
C VAL A 61 -13.79 1.14 17.69
N LEU A 62 -13.85 0.76 16.42
CA LEU A 62 -13.07 -0.37 15.87
C LEU A 62 -11.81 0.18 15.22
N ARG A 63 -10.63 -0.16 15.74
CA ARG A 63 -9.35 0.34 15.25
C ARG A 63 -8.22 -0.67 15.46
N GLY A 64 -7.05 -0.42 14.91
CA GLY A 64 -5.89 -1.30 15.07
C GLY A 64 -5.32 -1.29 16.49
N GLU A 65 -4.75 -2.43 16.90
CA GLU A 65 -4.15 -2.62 18.23
C GLU A 65 -3.02 -1.63 18.57
N GLU A 66 -2.41 -0.99 17.57
CA GLU A 66 -1.40 0.06 17.79
C GLU A 66 -1.95 1.28 18.55
N TRP A 67 -3.27 1.43 18.62
CA TRP A 67 -3.93 2.53 19.30
C TRP A 67 -4.29 2.24 20.77
N ILE A 68 -4.02 1.02 21.26
CA ILE A 68 -4.27 0.63 22.66
C ILE A 68 -3.58 1.60 23.62
N SER A 69 -2.32 1.95 23.36
CA SER A 69 -1.55 2.90 24.19
C SER A 69 -2.12 4.31 24.23
N SER A 70 -3.00 4.67 23.30
CA SER A 70 -3.69 5.97 23.26
C SER A 70 -5.04 5.96 23.98
N ALA A 71 -5.59 4.79 24.31
CA ALA A 71 -6.89 4.67 24.96
C ALA A 71 -6.96 5.42 26.31
N PRO A 72 -5.92 5.42 27.18
CA PRO A 72 -5.92 6.20 28.42
C PRO A 72 -6.09 7.70 28.19
N LYS A 73 -5.52 8.26 27.11
CA LYS A 73 -5.66 9.68 26.75
C LYS A 73 -7.10 10.02 26.39
N HIS A 74 -7.73 9.14 25.60
CA HIS A 74 -9.13 9.29 25.20
C HIS A 74 -10.05 9.16 26.43
N GLN A 75 -9.87 8.14 27.25
CA GLN A 75 -10.65 7.97 28.49
C GLN A 75 -10.57 9.21 29.39
N LEU A 76 -9.37 9.80 29.52
CA LEU A 76 -9.17 11.00 30.31
C LEU A 76 -9.91 12.21 29.71
N LEU A 77 -9.91 12.37 28.39
CA LEU A 77 -10.65 13.42 27.69
C LEU A 77 -12.17 13.27 27.88
N TYR A 78 -12.71 12.06 27.66
CA TYR A 78 -14.13 11.77 27.93
C TYR A 78 -14.52 12.12 29.37
N ARG A 79 -13.67 11.74 30.34
CA ARG A 79 -13.90 12.09 31.76
C ARG A 79 -13.90 13.62 31.99
N TYR A 80 -12.96 14.36 31.38
CA TYR A 80 -12.88 15.80 31.55
C TYR A 80 -14.05 16.54 30.92
N PHE A 81 -14.58 16.06 29.82
CA PHE A 81 -15.77 16.60 29.18
C PHE A 81 -17.08 16.14 29.85
N GLY A 82 -17.04 15.15 30.72
CA GLY A 82 -18.24 14.57 31.34
C GLY A 82 -19.07 13.76 30.38
N TRP A 83 -18.41 13.15 29.37
CA TRP A 83 -19.04 12.34 28.33
C TRP A 83 -18.81 10.85 28.57
N ASP A 84 -19.78 10.03 28.14
CA ASP A 84 -19.64 8.58 28.13
C ASP A 84 -18.70 8.15 26.99
N MET A 85 -17.77 7.25 27.30
CA MET A 85 -16.82 6.73 26.31
C MET A 85 -17.47 5.62 25.50
N PRO A 86 -17.31 5.60 24.16
CA PRO A 86 -17.77 4.49 23.32
C PRO A 86 -17.06 3.18 23.67
N THR A 87 -17.65 2.05 23.28
CA THR A 87 -17.04 0.73 23.42
C THR A 87 -15.81 0.65 22.54
N LEU A 88 -14.66 0.26 23.11
CA LEU A 88 -13.42 0.07 22.36
C LEU A 88 -13.29 -1.35 21.83
N CYS A 89 -12.80 -1.49 20.60
CA CYS A 89 -12.54 -2.75 19.94
C CYS A 89 -11.22 -2.66 19.17
N HIS A 90 -10.13 -3.18 19.75
CA HIS A 90 -8.80 -3.12 19.13
C HIS A 90 -8.51 -4.38 18.32
N MET A 91 -8.64 -4.24 17.00
CA MET A 91 -8.42 -5.30 16.02
C MET A 91 -6.92 -5.61 15.84
N PRO A 92 -6.58 -6.88 15.55
CA PRO A 92 -5.21 -7.25 15.24
C PRO A 92 -4.72 -6.57 13.96
N LEU A 93 -3.41 -6.30 13.88
CA LEU A 93 -2.79 -5.75 12.68
C LEU A 93 -2.56 -6.81 11.62
N LEU A 94 -2.80 -6.46 10.37
CA LEU A 94 -2.40 -7.27 9.22
C LEU A 94 -0.87 -7.33 9.13
N ARG A 95 -0.35 -8.51 8.84
CA ARG A 95 1.09 -8.78 8.76
C ARG A 95 1.48 -9.28 7.38
N ASN A 96 2.73 -9.03 7.02
CA ASN A 96 3.36 -9.68 5.87
C ASN A 96 3.65 -11.16 6.19
N PRO A 97 3.96 -12.03 5.19
CA PRO A 97 4.37 -13.41 5.42
C PRO A 97 5.58 -13.55 6.36
N ASP A 98 6.48 -12.58 6.39
CA ASP A 98 7.61 -12.50 7.32
C ASP A 98 7.22 -12.01 8.73
N LYS A 99 5.93 -11.93 9.04
CA LYS A 99 5.32 -11.44 10.29
C LYS A 99 5.58 -9.96 10.60
N SER A 100 6.25 -9.21 9.76
CA SER A 100 6.37 -7.76 9.90
C SER A 100 5.01 -7.08 9.64
N LYS A 101 4.83 -5.86 10.16
CA LYS A 101 3.62 -5.04 9.90
C LYS A 101 3.44 -4.85 8.39
N LEU A 102 2.22 -5.03 7.90
CA LEU A 102 1.89 -4.76 6.49
C LEU A 102 2.21 -3.29 6.16
N SER A 103 2.95 -3.07 5.08
CA SER A 103 3.38 -1.73 4.69
C SER A 103 3.38 -1.54 3.18
N LYS A 104 3.14 -0.31 2.74
CA LYS A 104 3.17 0.11 1.33
C LYS A 104 4.51 -0.19 0.64
N ARG A 105 5.60 -0.26 1.40
CA ARG A 105 6.94 -0.53 0.86
C ARG A 105 7.13 -1.96 0.38
N LYS A 106 6.45 -2.93 0.99
CA LYS A 106 6.61 -4.36 0.68
C LYS A 106 5.52 -4.91 -0.23
N ASN A 107 4.29 -4.45 -0.05
CA ASN A 107 3.13 -4.95 -0.80
C ASN A 107 2.25 -3.80 -1.27
N PRO A 108 1.52 -3.98 -2.38
CA PRO A 108 0.44 -3.07 -2.74
C PRO A 108 -0.62 -3.09 -1.63
N THR A 109 -0.84 -1.93 -1.00
CA THR A 109 -1.85 -1.77 0.06
C THR A 109 -2.99 -0.85 -0.37
N SER A 110 -2.91 -0.29 -1.58
CA SER A 110 -3.96 0.53 -2.16
C SER A 110 -5.03 -0.35 -2.79
N ILE A 111 -6.30 -0.06 -2.52
CA ILE A 111 -7.43 -0.75 -3.15
C ILE A 111 -7.44 -0.56 -4.68
N THR A 112 -6.96 0.59 -5.17
CA THR A 112 -6.86 0.90 -6.59
C THR A 112 -5.90 -0.04 -7.35
N TYR A 113 -4.91 -0.61 -6.64
CA TYR A 113 -4.07 -1.66 -7.23
C TYR A 113 -4.89 -2.91 -7.57
N TYR A 114 -5.72 -3.39 -6.64
CA TYR A 114 -6.52 -4.60 -6.84
C TYR A 114 -7.60 -4.39 -7.90
N GLU A 115 -8.24 -3.23 -7.90
CA GLU A 115 -9.16 -2.82 -8.96
C GLU A 115 -8.45 -2.85 -10.33
N ARG A 116 -7.27 -2.26 -10.42
CA ARG A 116 -6.49 -2.21 -11.65
C ARG A 116 -6.00 -3.58 -12.11
N MET A 117 -5.73 -4.48 -11.17
CA MET A 117 -5.38 -5.88 -11.42
C MET A 117 -6.60 -6.73 -11.86
N GLY A 118 -7.82 -6.20 -11.81
CA GLY A 118 -9.04 -6.93 -12.16
C GLY A 118 -9.52 -7.90 -11.09
N TYR A 119 -9.22 -7.62 -9.81
CA TYR A 119 -9.85 -8.37 -8.72
C TYR A 119 -11.32 -7.98 -8.61
N LEU A 120 -12.19 -8.97 -8.46
CA LEU A 120 -13.60 -8.75 -8.24
C LEU A 120 -13.84 -8.16 -6.85
N PRO A 121 -14.67 -7.10 -6.69
CA PRO A 121 -14.93 -6.49 -5.39
C PRO A 121 -15.40 -7.50 -4.34
N GLN A 122 -16.30 -8.41 -4.71
CA GLN A 122 -16.80 -9.46 -3.82
C GLN A 122 -15.70 -10.42 -3.34
N ALA A 123 -14.71 -10.71 -4.19
CA ALA A 123 -13.57 -11.55 -3.79
C ALA A 123 -12.66 -10.84 -2.79
N VAL A 124 -12.44 -9.54 -2.98
CA VAL A 124 -11.65 -8.72 -2.05
C VAL A 124 -12.35 -8.60 -0.71
N VAL A 125 -13.66 -8.33 -0.69
CA VAL A 125 -14.47 -8.25 0.55
C VAL A 125 -14.46 -9.59 1.26
N ASN A 126 -14.69 -10.70 0.56
CA ASN A 126 -14.62 -12.05 1.12
C ASN A 126 -13.25 -12.34 1.74
N TYR A 127 -12.16 -12.01 1.03
CA TYR A 127 -10.81 -12.21 1.53
C TYR A 127 -10.53 -11.38 2.79
N LEU A 128 -10.92 -10.10 2.81
CA LEU A 128 -10.77 -9.23 3.99
C LEU A 128 -11.59 -9.74 5.17
N GLY A 129 -12.82 -10.24 4.91
CA GLY A 129 -13.65 -10.86 5.94
C GLY A 129 -13.01 -12.07 6.61
N ARG A 130 -12.11 -12.78 5.90
CA ARG A 130 -11.33 -13.89 6.46
C ARG A 130 -10.10 -13.45 7.27
N MET A 131 -9.78 -12.17 7.31
CA MET A 131 -8.62 -11.66 8.04
C MET A 131 -8.87 -11.68 9.56
N GLY A 132 -8.57 -12.83 10.17
CA GLY A 132 -8.76 -13.08 11.60
C GLY A 132 -10.14 -13.63 11.98
N TRP A 133 -11.04 -13.84 11.02
CA TRP A 133 -12.35 -14.44 11.24
C TRP A 133 -12.62 -15.55 10.21
N SER A 134 -13.53 -16.46 10.51
CA SER A 134 -13.97 -17.53 9.60
C SER A 134 -15.47 -17.78 9.72
N MET A 135 -16.07 -18.27 8.64
CA MET A 135 -17.45 -18.76 8.66
C MET A 135 -17.59 -19.90 9.69
N PRO A 136 -18.78 -20.08 10.32
CA PRO A 136 -19.00 -21.17 11.27
C PRO A 136 -18.78 -22.58 10.70
N ASP A 137 -18.98 -22.76 9.40
CA ASP A 137 -18.75 -24.01 8.67
C ASP A 137 -17.35 -24.08 8.01
N GLU A 138 -16.48 -23.14 8.32
CA GLU A 138 -15.10 -23.04 7.83
C GLU A 138 -14.94 -22.89 6.32
N ARG A 139 -16.02 -22.71 5.56
CA ARG A 139 -15.90 -22.46 4.11
C ARG A 139 -15.15 -21.17 3.82
N GLU A 140 -14.39 -21.18 2.75
CA GLU A 140 -13.54 -20.05 2.39
C GLU A 140 -14.24 -19.02 1.49
N GLN A 141 -15.15 -19.47 0.65
CA GLN A 141 -15.92 -18.60 -0.26
C GLN A 141 -17.30 -18.34 0.32
N PHE A 142 -17.63 -17.06 0.52
CA PHE A 142 -18.92 -16.59 1.01
C PHE A 142 -19.17 -15.15 0.55
N SER A 143 -20.44 -14.81 0.38
CA SER A 143 -20.88 -13.47 0.03
C SER A 143 -20.84 -12.51 1.23
N LEU A 144 -20.96 -11.20 0.95
CA LEU A 144 -21.09 -10.19 2.00
C LEU A 144 -22.37 -10.43 2.85
N ASP A 145 -23.48 -10.78 2.22
CA ASP A 145 -24.74 -11.04 2.93
C ASP A 145 -24.63 -12.25 3.88
N GLU A 146 -23.97 -13.31 3.43
CA GLU A 146 -23.67 -14.46 4.29
C GLU A 146 -22.72 -14.09 5.44
N MET A 147 -21.73 -13.25 5.17
CA MET A 147 -20.85 -12.73 6.22
C MET A 147 -21.64 -11.91 7.25
N ILE A 148 -22.49 -10.98 6.82
CA ILE A 148 -23.33 -10.15 7.70
C ILE A 148 -24.20 -11.04 8.60
N ALA A 149 -24.79 -12.10 8.03
CA ALA A 149 -25.66 -13.01 8.77
C ALA A 149 -24.96 -13.82 9.86
N HIS A 150 -23.63 -14.01 9.76
CA HIS A 150 -22.87 -14.90 10.65
C HIS A 150 -21.73 -14.20 11.39
N PHE A 151 -21.45 -12.92 11.04
CA PHE A 151 -20.34 -12.20 11.65
C PHE A 151 -20.58 -11.94 13.14
N ASP A 152 -19.61 -12.35 13.93
CA ASP A 152 -19.52 -12.05 15.35
C ASP A 152 -18.11 -11.56 15.64
N VAL A 153 -18.00 -10.30 16.07
CA VAL A 153 -16.72 -9.65 16.36
C VAL A 153 -15.96 -10.37 17.46
N THR A 154 -16.65 -11.00 18.41
CA THR A 154 -16.01 -11.72 19.53
C THR A 154 -15.26 -12.97 19.07
N ARG A 155 -15.54 -13.46 17.87
CA ARG A 155 -14.84 -14.59 17.24
C ARG A 155 -13.59 -14.19 16.47
N VAL A 156 -13.25 -12.90 16.44
CA VAL A 156 -12.03 -12.43 15.76
C VAL A 156 -10.81 -12.89 16.54
N SER A 157 -9.91 -13.59 15.85
CA SER A 157 -8.62 -14.06 16.41
C SER A 157 -7.68 -12.89 16.66
N LEU A 158 -7.08 -12.83 17.84
CA LEU A 158 -6.09 -11.80 18.22
C LEU A 158 -4.70 -12.03 17.59
N GLY A 159 -4.44 -13.18 17.00
CA GLY A 159 -3.25 -13.42 16.20
C GLY A 159 -3.27 -12.59 14.93
N GLY A 160 -2.28 -11.70 14.71
CA GLY A 160 -2.24 -10.84 13.54
C GLY A 160 -2.29 -11.66 12.23
N PRO A 161 -3.36 -11.57 11.42
CA PRO A 161 -3.52 -12.38 10.22
C PRO A 161 -2.49 -11.97 9.14
N ILE A 162 -2.02 -12.97 8.40
CA ILE A 162 -1.08 -12.77 7.30
C ILE A 162 -1.86 -12.37 6.05
N PHE A 163 -1.51 -11.23 5.47
CA PHE A 163 -2.02 -10.80 4.18
C PHE A 163 -1.22 -11.50 3.07
N ASP A 164 -1.84 -12.53 2.51
CA ASP A 164 -1.28 -13.39 1.47
C ASP A 164 -1.93 -13.09 0.12
N VAL A 165 -1.16 -12.47 -0.77
CA VAL A 165 -1.63 -12.06 -2.11
C VAL A 165 -1.91 -13.28 -3.00
N GLU A 166 -1.18 -14.38 -2.84
CA GLU A 166 -1.41 -15.60 -3.61
C GLU A 166 -2.75 -16.23 -3.21
N LYS A 167 -3.05 -16.25 -1.90
CA LYS A 167 -4.34 -16.72 -1.42
C LYS A 167 -5.49 -15.83 -1.89
N LEU A 168 -5.30 -14.51 -1.90
CA LEU A 168 -6.28 -13.57 -2.46
C LEU A 168 -6.50 -13.84 -3.96
N ALA A 169 -5.43 -14.04 -4.73
CA ALA A 169 -5.52 -14.35 -6.15
C ALA A 169 -6.26 -15.68 -6.40
N TRP A 170 -5.95 -16.71 -5.61
CA TRP A 170 -6.66 -17.97 -5.67
C TRP A 170 -8.17 -17.82 -5.40
N LEU A 171 -8.53 -17.11 -4.33
CA LEU A 171 -9.93 -16.86 -3.97
C LEU A 171 -10.66 -16.06 -5.06
N ASN A 172 -10.01 -15.03 -5.59
CA ASN A 172 -10.54 -14.28 -6.73
C ASN A 172 -10.78 -15.18 -7.95
N GLY A 173 -9.86 -16.10 -8.22
CA GLY A 173 -10.02 -17.10 -9.27
C GLY A 173 -11.24 -18.03 -9.06
N GLN A 174 -11.57 -18.39 -7.80
CA GLN A 174 -12.78 -19.15 -7.50
C GLN A 174 -14.04 -18.32 -7.81
N TRP A 175 -14.06 -17.04 -7.43
CA TRP A 175 -15.16 -16.14 -7.75
C TRP A 175 -15.35 -15.96 -9.26
N ILE A 176 -14.27 -15.76 -10.02
CA ILE A 176 -14.33 -15.65 -11.49
C ILE A 176 -14.89 -16.92 -12.12
N LYS A 177 -14.41 -18.09 -11.69
CA LYS A 177 -14.89 -19.41 -12.22
C LYS A 177 -16.35 -19.68 -11.93
N ALA A 178 -16.88 -19.11 -10.84
CA ALA A 178 -18.28 -19.28 -10.47
C ALA A 178 -19.22 -18.35 -11.27
N LEU A 179 -18.72 -17.34 -11.97
CA LEU A 179 -19.53 -16.45 -12.77
C LEU A 179 -20.09 -17.16 -14.00
N PRO A 180 -21.37 -16.94 -14.34
CA PRO A 180 -21.87 -17.21 -15.69
C PRO A 180 -21.03 -16.45 -16.74
N VAL A 181 -20.90 -17.01 -17.93
CA VAL A 181 -20.10 -16.38 -19.00
C VAL A 181 -20.58 -14.95 -19.31
N THR A 182 -21.89 -14.71 -19.28
CA THR A 182 -22.49 -13.38 -19.47
C THR A 182 -21.98 -12.37 -18.44
N ASP A 183 -21.93 -12.78 -17.19
CA ASP A 183 -21.53 -11.93 -16.06
C ASP A 183 -20.01 -11.71 -16.07
N PHE A 184 -19.25 -12.73 -16.48
CA PHE A 184 -17.81 -12.58 -16.69
C PHE A 184 -17.52 -11.56 -17.81
N VAL A 185 -18.25 -11.62 -18.95
CA VAL A 185 -18.13 -10.64 -20.04
C VAL A 185 -18.45 -9.23 -19.55
N ALA A 186 -19.55 -9.08 -18.79
CA ALA A 186 -19.93 -7.79 -18.22
C ALA A 186 -18.87 -7.23 -17.27
N ALA A 187 -18.34 -8.06 -16.37
CA ALA A 187 -17.26 -7.68 -15.45
C ALA A 187 -15.99 -7.29 -16.20
N PHE A 188 -15.64 -8.01 -17.26
CA PHE A 188 -14.47 -7.70 -18.09
C PHE A 188 -14.64 -6.38 -18.83
N GLN A 189 -15.82 -6.10 -19.39
CA GLN A 189 -16.13 -4.82 -20.05
C GLN A 189 -16.11 -3.66 -19.04
N GLN A 190 -16.61 -3.86 -17.84
CA GLN A 190 -16.59 -2.86 -16.78
C GLN A 190 -15.15 -2.56 -16.30
N TRP A 191 -14.30 -3.56 -16.25
CA TRP A 191 -12.89 -3.40 -15.89
C TRP A 191 -12.10 -2.62 -16.94
N ILE A 192 -12.36 -2.84 -18.24
CA ILE A 192 -11.80 -2.05 -19.35
C ILE A 192 -12.71 -0.86 -19.64
N THR A 193 -12.60 0.21 -18.83
CA THR A 193 -13.44 1.39 -19.03
C THR A 193 -13.13 2.10 -20.35
N PRO A 194 -14.15 2.72 -21.01
CA PRO A 194 -13.93 3.49 -22.24
C PRO A 194 -12.89 4.61 -22.07
N GLU A 195 -12.86 5.26 -20.92
CA GLU A 195 -11.93 6.35 -20.61
C GLU A 195 -10.48 5.85 -20.54
N TYR A 196 -10.27 4.68 -19.88
CA TYR A 196 -8.96 4.07 -19.84
C TYR A 196 -8.51 3.59 -21.22
N LEU A 197 -9.41 2.94 -21.95
CA LEU A 197 -9.15 2.48 -23.31
C LEU A 197 -8.80 3.66 -24.25
N ALA A 198 -9.49 4.80 -24.14
CA ALA A 198 -9.19 6.00 -24.93
C ALA A 198 -7.77 6.53 -24.64
N ARG A 199 -7.34 6.55 -23.37
CA ARG A 199 -5.98 6.95 -23.00
C ARG A 199 -4.93 6.00 -23.57
N VAL A 200 -5.17 4.69 -23.55
CA VAL A 200 -4.29 3.69 -24.16
C VAL A 200 -4.27 3.86 -25.68
N ALA A 201 -5.44 3.98 -26.30
CA ALA A 201 -5.57 4.15 -27.76
C ALA A 201 -4.77 5.35 -28.27
N SER A 202 -4.76 6.47 -27.56
CA SER A 202 -3.99 7.65 -27.93
C SER A 202 -2.48 7.39 -28.06
N GLN A 203 -1.94 6.38 -27.37
CA GLN A 203 -0.51 6.04 -27.41
C GLN A 203 -0.16 5.08 -28.56
N ILE A 204 -1.14 4.33 -29.06
CA ILE A 204 -0.88 3.27 -30.02
C ILE A 204 -1.46 3.54 -31.42
N GLN A 205 -2.48 4.41 -31.55
CA GLN A 205 -3.24 4.64 -32.78
C GLN A 205 -2.33 4.95 -33.98
N THR A 206 -1.27 5.73 -33.81
CA THR A 206 -0.34 6.10 -34.88
C THR A 206 0.71 5.03 -35.21
N ARG A 207 0.69 3.90 -34.48
CA ARG A 207 1.70 2.83 -34.55
C ARG A 207 1.16 1.56 -35.19
N VAL A 208 -0.14 1.48 -35.39
CA VAL A 208 -0.83 0.28 -35.89
C VAL A 208 -1.42 0.53 -37.27
N GLN A 209 -1.41 -0.49 -38.08
CA GLN A 209 -2.06 -0.49 -39.41
C GLN A 209 -3.39 -1.24 -39.39
N THR A 210 -3.53 -2.19 -38.45
CA THR A 210 -4.76 -2.98 -38.27
C THR A 210 -5.17 -2.98 -36.79
N LEU A 211 -6.47 -3.19 -36.52
CA LEU A 211 -6.95 -3.30 -35.14
C LEU A 211 -6.36 -4.51 -34.39
N SER A 212 -5.98 -5.57 -35.09
CA SER A 212 -5.35 -6.73 -34.47
C SER A 212 -3.98 -6.40 -33.89
N GLU A 213 -3.18 -5.54 -34.56
CA GLU A 213 -1.90 -5.08 -34.04
C GLU A 213 -2.04 -4.25 -32.75
N ALA A 214 -3.20 -3.62 -32.56
CA ALA A 214 -3.46 -2.87 -31.34
C ALA A 214 -3.39 -3.74 -30.08
N VAL A 215 -3.71 -5.03 -30.18
CA VAL A 215 -3.65 -5.97 -29.04
C VAL A 215 -2.22 -6.11 -28.55
N ASP A 216 -1.25 -6.27 -29.46
CA ASP A 216 0.18 -6.44 -29.10
C ASP A 216 0.73 -5.14 -28.47
N TRP A 217 0.40 -3.98 -29.05
CA TRP A 217 0.84 -2.68 -28.55
C TRP A 217 0.17 -2.27 -27.24
N ALA A 218 -1.10 -2.65 -27.03
CA ALA A 218 -1.87 -2.31 -25.85
C ALA A 218 -1.71 -3.30 -24.69
N GLY A 219 -1.29 -4.55 -24.97
CA GLY A 219 -1.35 -5.67 -24.04
C GLY A 219 -0.74 -5.36 -22.67
N PHE A 220 0.41 -4.72 -22.61
CA PHE A 220 1.06 -4.41 -21.33
C PHE A 220 0.29 -3.37 -20.48
N PHE A 221 -0.55 -2.54 -21.07
CA PHE A 221 -1.40 -1.62 -20.30
C PHE A 221 -2.46 -2.36 -19.47
N PHE A 222 -2.85 -3.55 -19.90
CA PHE A 222 -3.86 -4.37 -19.23
C PHE A 222 -3.27 -5.53 -18.44
N ALA A 223 -2.02 -5.91 -18.72
CA ALA A 223 -1.35 -7.02 -18.03
C ALA A 223 -1.05 -6.67 -16.57
N GLY A 224 -1.30 -7.59 -15.66
CA GLY A 224 -0.89 -7.50 -14.25
C GLY A 224 0.63 -7.63 -14.11
N SER A 225 1.22 -8.66 -14.74
CA SER A 225 2.66 -8.85 -14.89
C SER A 225 3.02 -8.87 -16.37
N VAL A 226 4.22 -8.41 -16.71
CA VAL A 226 4.75 -8.40 -18.07
C VAL A 226 5.80 -9.51 -18.29
N GLY A 227 5.83 -10.48 -17.40
CA GLY A 227 6.69 -11.66 -17.49
C GLY A 227 8.18 -11.30 -17.48
N LEU A 228 8.62 -10.61 -16.44
CA LEU A 228 10.01 -10.22 -16.25
C LEU A 228 10.90 -11.42 -15.91
N ASN A 229 12.12 -11.40 -16.42
CA ASN A 229 13.20 -12.30 -16.02
C ASN A 229 14.54 -11.54 -16.08
N ALA A 230 15.59 -12.13 -15.49
CA ALA A 230 16.90 -11.51 -15.41
C ALA A 230 17.52 -11.23 -16.80
N GLU A 231 17.27 -12.09 -17.78
CA GLU A 231 17.77 -11.93 -19.15
C GLU A 231 17.18 -10.70 -19.84
N LYS A 232 15.86 -10.50 -19.74
CA LYS A 232 15.17 -9.32 -20.28
C LYS A 232 15.67 -8.01 -19.66
N LEU A 233 16.03 -8.03 -18.37
CA LEU A 233 16.50 -6.85 -17.63
C LEU A 233 17.96 -6.51 -17.91
N GLN A 234 18.71 -7.35 -18.65
CA GLN A 234 20.08 -7.04 -19.03
C GLN A 234 20.13 -5.81 -19.93
N GLN A 235 21.04 -4.93 -19.63
CA GLN A 235 21.27 -3.71 -20.38
C GLN A 235 22.68 -3.68 -20.97
N LYS A 236 22.82 -3.08 -22.17
CA LYS A 236 24.13 -3.02 -22.86
C LYS A 236 25.14 -2.13 -22.13
N LYS A 237 24.69 -1.16 -21.33
CA LYS A 237 25.53 -0.13 -20.73
C LYS A 237 25.49 -0.06 -19.21
N LEU A 238 24.57 -0.77 -18.60
CA LEU A 238 24.40 -0.78 -17.16
C LEU A 238 24.55 -2.21 -16.65
N THR A 239 25.26 -2.38 -15.54
CA THR A 239 25.33 -3.67 -14.86
C THR A 239 24.00 -3.99 -14.16
N PRO A 240 23.71 -5.24 -13.82
CA PRO A 240 22.52 -5.60 -13.07
C PRO A 240 22.39 -4.84 -11.75
N GLU A 241 23.52 -4.57 -11.06
CA GLU A 241 23.56 -3.79 -9.82
C GLU A 241 23.18 -2.33 -10.06
N GLN A 242 23.66 -1.74 -11.15
CA GLN A 242 23.30 -0.37 -11.56
C GLN A 242 21.82 -0.26 -11.93
N VAL A 243 21.28 -1.26 -12.65
CA VAL A 243 19.85 -1.33 -12.95
C VAL A 243 19.03 -1.43 -11.66
N LYS A 244 19.43 -2.32 -10.75
CA LYS A 244 18.77 -2.48 -9.45
C LYS A 244 18.81 -1.20 -8.62
N GLN A 245 19.97 -0.51 -8.56
CA GLN A 245 20.13 0.78 -7.91
C GLN A 245 19.17 1.82 -8.47
N LEU A 246 19.16 1.99 -9.80
CA LEU A 246 18.30 2.93 -10.49
C LEU A 246 16.82 2.69 -10.20
N LEU A 247 16.37 1.43 -10.35
CA LEU A 247 14.97 1.06 -10.11
C LEU A 247 14.57 1.28 -8.65
N GLN A 248 15.48 1.01 -7.69
CA GLN A 248 15.19 1.19 -6.27
C GLN A 248 15.10 2.68 -5.88
N LEU A 249 16.02 3.51 -6.34
CA LEU A 249 15.96 4.96 -6.10
C LEU A 249 14.71 5.56 -6.75
N SER A 250 14.41 5.15 -7.98
CA SER A 250 13.20 5.57 -8.68
C SER A 250 11.93 5.15 -7.95
N LEU A 251 11.88 3.93 -7.44
CA LEU A 251 10.72 3.43 -6.68
C LEU A 251 10.43 4.31 -5.46
N TRP A 252 11.46 4.65 -4.66
CA TRP A 252 11.29 5.48 -3.47
C TRP A 252 10.90 6.93 -3.79
N GLU A 253 11.43 7.52 -4.86
CA GLU A 253 11.02 8.86 -5.30
C GLU A 253 9.61 8.88 -5.90
N LEU A 254 9.23 7.84 -6.65
CA LEU A 254 7.88 7.68 -7.18
C LEU A 254 6.83 7.45 -6.08
N GLU A 255 7.22 6.97 -4.89
CA GLU A 255 6.34 6.82 -3.73
C GLU A 255 5.92 8.17 -3.12
N VAL A 256 6.75 9.20 -3.28
CA VAL A 256 6.54 10.54 -2.71
C VAL A 256 6.25 11.61 -3.77
N LEU A 257 6.02 11.19 -5.01
CA LEU A 257 5.75 12.11 -6.12
C LEU A 257 4.47 12.90 -5.84
N PRO A 258 4.50 14.26 -5.89
CA PRO A 258 3.36 15.09 -5.49
C PRO A 258 2.13 14.88 -6.39
N GLN A 259 2.36 14.69 -7.68
CA GLN A 259 1.34 14.43 -8.67
C GLN A 259 1.80 13.35 -9.64
N TRP A 260 0.90 12.42 -9.97
CA TRP A 260 1.18 11.33 -10.89
C TRP A 260 0.78 11.71 -12.32
N ASN A 261 1.69 12.35 -13.03
CA ASN A 261 1.53 12.73 -14.43
C ASN A 261 2.87 12.65 -15.18
N HIS A 262 2.81 12.77 -16.50
CA HIS A 262 3.98 12.73 -17.37
C HIS A 262 5.06 13.75 -16.97
N GLU A 263 4.69 14.99 -16.64
CA GLU A 263 5.64 16.07 -16.33
C GLU A 263 6.48 15.75 -15.10
N HIS A 264 5.84 15.34 -14.00
CA HIS A 264 6.55 15.02 -12.77
C HIS A 264 7.40 13.75 -12.90
N ILE A 265 6.91 12.74 -13.63
CA ILE A 265 7.68 11.53 -13.92
C ILE A 265 8.91 11.89 -14.76
N SER A 266 8.75 12.69 -15.83
CA SER A 266 9.84 13.12 -16.68
C SER A 266 10.88 13.93 -15.92
N ALA A 267 10.45 14.88 -15.11
CA ALA A 267 11.34 15.70 -14.27
C ALA A 267 12.14 14.83 -13.29
N LEU A 268 11.52 13.81 -12.67
CA LEU A 268 12.21 12.86 -11.81
C LEU A 268 13.27 12.07 -12.60
N MET A 269 12.94 11.53 -13.76
CA MET A 269 13.90 10.76 -14.56
C MET A 269 15.08 11.62 -15.04
N GLN A 270 14.83 12.88 -15.38
CA GLN A 270 15.88 13.84 -15.73
C GLN A 270 16.81 14.11 -14.55
N ARG A 271 16.26 14.39 -13.37
CA ARG A 271 17.07 14.58 -12.14
C ARG A 271 17.92 13.36 -11.78
N LEU A 272 17.35 12.15 -11.92
CA LEU A 272 18.10 10.90 -11.69
C LEU A 272 19.24 10.74 -12.71
N SER A 273 18.97 11.06 -13.98
CA SER A 273 20.00 11.04 -15.04
C SER A 273 21.16 11.98 -14.71
N GLU A 274 20.88 13.19 -14.27
CA GLU A 274 21.89 14.18 -13.88
C GLU A 274 22.66 13.74 -12.64
N ALA A 275 21.99 13.30 -11.58
CA ALA A 275 22.61 12.86 -10.33
C ALA A 275 23.51 11.63 -10.51
N LEU A 276 23.08 10.66 -11.34
CA LEU A 276 23.87 9.47 -11.66
C LEU A 276 24.97 9.72 -12.70
N GLY A 277 24.97 10.86 -13.37
CA GLY A 277 25.89 11.15 -14.48
C GLY A 277 25.65 10.27 -15.72
N TRP A 278 24.47 9.72 -15.88
CA TRP A 278 24.12 8.82 -17.00
C TRP A 278 23.25 9.57 -18.02
N LYS A 279 23.35 9.17 -19.29
CA LYS A 279 22.49 9.74 -20.32
C LYS A 279 21.04 9.31 -20.06
N LEU A 280 20.08 10.21 -20.21
CA LEU A 280 18.65 9.93 -20.00
C LEU A 280 18.18 8.69 -20.77
N ARG A 281 18.67 8.47 -22.01
CA ARG A 281 18.37 7.27 -22.77
C ARG A 281 18.79 5.99 -22.06
N ASP A 282 19.95 5.99 -21.40
CA ASP A 282 20.50 4.82 -20.71
C ASP A 282 19.75 4.59 -19.37
N VAL A 283 19.30 5.68 -18.71
CA VAL A 283 18.38 5.63 -17.55
C VAL A 283 17.03 5.04 -17.96
N MET A 284 16.48 5.45 -19.09
CA MET A 284 15.13 5.02 -19.52
C MET A 284 15.08 3.57 -20.06
N ALA A 285 16.20 3.04 -20.56
CA ALA A 285 16.22 1.70 -21.17
C ALA A 285 15.69 0.58 -20.24
N PRO A 286 16.07 0.49 -18.94
CA PRO A 286 15.49 -0.50 -18.02
C PRO A 286 13.99 -0.32 -17.80
N PHE A 287 13.47 0.91 -17.86
CA PHE A 287 12.04 1.14 -17.65
C PHE A 287 11.19 0.60 -18.79
N PHE A 288 11.65 0.62 -20.04
CA PHE A 288 10.91 -0.01 -21.14
C PHE A 288 10.64 -1.48 -20.85
N VAL A 289 11.66 -2.22 -20.45
CA VAL A 289 11.52 -3.63 -20.11
C VAL A 289 10.70 -3.83 -18.84
N THR A 290 10.98 -3.04 -17.79
CA THR A 290 10.28 -3.16 -16.51
C THR A 290 8.78 -2.89 -16.64
N ILE A 291 8.40 -1.88 -17.42
CA ILE A 291 7.01 -1.44 -17.51
C ILE A 291 6.25 -2.16 -18.63
N ALA A 292 6.87 -2.40 -19.79
CA ALA A 292 6.20 -2.97 -20.94
C ALA A 292 6.60 -4.45 -21.23
N GLY A 293 7.60 -4.97 -20.54
CA GLY A 293 8.12 -6.34 -20.77
C GLY A 293 8.95 -6.47 -22.05
N THR A 294 9.17 -5.38 -22.77
CA THR A 294 9.86 -5.34 -24.07
C THR A 294 10.63 -4.04 -24.22
N PRO A 295 11.77 -4.03 -24.95
CA PRO A 295 12.50 -2.79 -25.23
C PRO A 295 11.82 -1.86 -26.24
N SER A 296 10.78 -2.34 -26.94
CA SER A 296 10.01 -1.58 -27.92
C SER A 296 8.57 -1.39 -27.45
N ALA A 297 8.23 -0.20 -27.03
CA ALA A 297 6.91 0.16 -26.50
C ALA A 297 6.58 1.63 -26.86
N PRO A 298 5.34 2.10 -26.67
CA PRO A 298 5.00 3.52 -26.66
C PRO A 298 5.88 4.32 -25.70
N PRO A 299 5.88 5.67 -25.75
CA PRO A 299 6.68 6.48 -24.84
C PRO A 299 6.41 6.08 -23.37
N ILE A 300 7.48 5.68 -22.68
CA ILE A 300 7.32 4.92 -21.43
C ILE A 300 6.87 5.79 -20.27
N MET A 301 7.20 7.09 -20.26
CA MET A 301 6.77 8.01 -19.20
C MET A 301 5.26 8.28 -19.29
N GLU A 302 4.73 8.42 -20.50
CA GLU A 302 3.29 8.51 -20.77
C GLU A 302 2.58 7.21 -20.39
N ALA A 303 3.20 6.08 -20.73
CA ALA A 303 2.67 4.78 -20.34
C ALA A 303 2.59 4.63 -18.82
N MET A 304 3.64 5.03 -18.07
CA MET A 304 3.63 5.07 -16.61
C MET A 304 2.53 5.96 -16.04
N ALA A 305 2.30 7.13 -16.66
CA ALA A 305 1.22 8.04 -16.28
C ALA A 305 -0.17 7.42 -16.50
N ILE A 306 -0.34 6.59 -17.53
CA ILE A 306 -1.59 5.91 -17.85
C ILE A 306 -1.86 4.72 -16.94
N ILE A 307 -0.87 3.82 -16.76
CA ILE A 307 -1.04 2.61 -15.93
C ILE A 307 -1.17 2.94 -14.44
N GLY A 308 -0.73 4.11 -14.04
CA GLY A 308 -0.87 4.63 -12.68
C GLY A 308 0.25 4.22 -11.72
N PRO A 309 0.24 4.84 -10.52
CA PRO A 309 1.31 4.70 -9.55
C PRO A 309 1.46 3.27 -9.00
N ASP A 310 0.35 2.61 -8.71
CA ASP A 310 0.37 1.31 -8.02
C ASP A 310 0.94 0.21 -8.93
N MET A 311 0.50 0.17 -10.19
CA MET A 311 1.00 -0.79 -11.18
C MET A 311 2.46 -0.52 -11.55
N THR A 312 2.83 0.75 -11.75
CA THR A 312 4.23 1.12 -12.00
C THR A 312 5.14 0.64 -10.88
N ARG A 313 4.78 0.94 -9.63
CA ARG A 313 5.54 0.52 -8.45
C ARG A 313 5.58 -1.00 -8.27
N ALA A 314 4.48 -1.70 -8.58
CA ALA A 314 4.45 -3.16 -8.53
C ALA A 314 5.45 -3.78 -9.51
N ARG A 315 5.50 -3.29 -10.75
CA ARG A 315 6.44 -3.76 -11.78
C ARG A 315 7.91 -3.42 -11.45
N LEU A 316 8.15 -2.26 -10.86
CA LEU A 316 9.48 -1.92 -10.35
C LEU A 316 9.93 -2.88 -9.24
N ARG A 317 9.05 -3.21 -8.28
CA ARG A 317 9.34 -4.20 -7.23
C ARG A 317 9.60 -5.58 -7.80
N GLU A 318 8.79 -6.01 -8.78
CA GLU A 318 8.98 -7.29 -9.49
C GLU A 318 10.36 -7.32 -10.17
N ALA A 319 10.74 -6.28 -10.90
CA ALA A 319 12.05 -6.19 -11.55
C ALA A 319 13.21 -6.22 -10.54
N ILE A 320 13.10 -5.49 -9.43
CA ILE A 320 14.09 -5.50 -8.35
C ILE A 320 14.21 -6.91 -7.74
N ALA A 321 13.09 -7.59 -7.50
CA ALA A 321 13.08 -8.97 -7.00
C ALA A 321 13.74 -9.96 -7.96
N VAL A 322 13.45 -9.85 -9.27
CA VAL A 322 14.08 -10.64 -10.33
C VAL A 322 15.59 -10.43 -10.38
N LEU A 323 16.08 -9.22 -10.06
CA LEU A 323 17.51 -8.90 -9.96
C LEU A 323 18.14 -9.30 -8.60
N GLY A 324 17.45 -10.14 -7.81
CA GLY A 324 17.95 -10.66 -6.53
C GLY A 324 17.55 -9.84 -5.31
N GLY A 325 16.70 -8.83 -5.49
CA GLY A 325 16.24 -7.95 -4.40
C GLY A 325 17.34 -7.03 -3.85
N VAL A 326 17.02 -6.30 -2.78
CA VAL A 326 17.95 -5.41 -2.08
C VAL A 326 18.17 -5.93 -0.67
N SER A 327 19.41 -6.29 -0.34
CA SER A 327 19.80 -6.73 1.00
C SER A 327 19.77 -5.57 2.01
N LYS A 328 19.77 -5.89 3.32
CA LYS A 328 19.83 -4.87 4.39
C LYS A 328 21.06 -3.96 4.29
N LYS A 329 22.20 -4.51 3.81
CA LYS A 329 23.43 -3.72 3.63
C LYS A 329 23.27 -2.77 2.45
N GLU A 330 22.79 -3.26 1.30
CA GLU A 330 22.52 -2.43 0.13
C GLU A 330 21.46 -1.34 0.43
N THR A 331 20.41 -1.67 1.20
CA THR A 331 19.38 -0.71 1.59
C THR A 331 19.98 0.51 2.27
N LYS A 332 20.91 0.32 3.23
CA LYS A 332 21.57 1.44 3.93
C LYS A 332 22.36 2.33 2.99
N VAL A 333 23.08 1.73 2.02
CA VAL A 333 23.85 2.48 1.01
C VAL A 333 22.90 3.28 0.13
N LEU A 334 21.85 2.64 -0.35
CA LEU A 334 20.84 3.29 -1.23
C LEU A 334 20.07 4.39 -0.50
N GLU A 335 19.78 4.23 0.81
CA GLU A 335 19.16 5.28 1.62
C GLU A 335 20.07 6.50 1.78
N ALA A 336 21.37 6.31 1.94
CA ALA A 336 22.35 7.40 1.97
C ALA A 336 22.41 8.11 0.60
N GLN A 337 22.42 7.36 -0.50
CA GLN A 337 22.36 7.91 -1.86
C GLN A 337 21.04 8.67 -2.12
N LEU A 338 19.92 8.16 -1.65
CA LEU A 338 18.63 8.84 -1.74
C LEU A 338 18.65 10.17 -0.99
N ALA A 339 19.25 10.20 0.21
CA ALA A 339 19.39 11.42 0.98
C ALA A 339 20.28 12.46 0.26
N ALA A 340 21.38 12.02 -0.35
CA ALA A 340 22.26 12.87 -1.18
C ALA A 340 21.51 13.41 -2.42
N PHE A 341 20.78 12.54 -3.13
CA PHE A 341 19.95 12.92 -4.27
C PHE A 341 18.91 14.00 -3.91
N ARG A 342 18.25 13.85 -2.76
CA ARG A 342 17.26 14.83 -2.27
C ARG A 342 17.86 16.18 -1.90
N ARG A 343 19.14 16.21 -1.55
CA ARG A 343 19.90 17.46 -1.35
C ARG A 343 20.42 18.07 -2.65
N GLY A 344 20.24 17.41 -3.79
CA GLY A 344 20.73 17.84 -5.11
C GLY A 344 22.22 17.54 -5.35
N GLU A 345 22.79 16.60 -4.58
CA GLU A 345 24.19 16.17 -4.71
C GLU A 345 24.36 15.15 -5.84
N SER A 346 25.56 15.12 -6.44
CA SER A 346 25.93 14.10 -7.43
C SER A 346 26.13 12.75 -6.76
N LEU A 347 25.56 11.70 -7.36
CA LEU A 347 25.76 10.31 -6.91
C LEU A 347 27.01 9.65 -7.51
N VAL A 348 27.66 10.31 -8.46
CA VAL A 348 28.90 9.83 -9.10
C VAL A 348 30.06 9.87 -8.11
N GLU A 349 30.16 10.91 -7.28
CA GLU A 349 31.25 11.11 -6.33
C GLU A 349 31.09 10.24 -5.08
N ALA A 350 29.86 9.96 -4.66
CA ALA A 350 29.56 9.12 -3.49
C ALA A 350 29.95 7.63 -3.69
N ALA A 351 30.12 7.19 -4.92
CA ALA A 351 30.56 5.81 -5.25
C ALA A 351 32.09 5.62 -5.21
N ALA A 352 32.86 6.71 -5.15
CA ALA A 352 34.36 6.67 -5.14
C ALA A 352 34.94 6.66 -3.72
N GLU A 353 34.13 6.97 -2.68
CA GLU A 353 34.60 7.08 -1.28
C GLU A 353 34.18 5.87 -0.40
N GLY A 354 33.54 4.85 -0.92
CA GLY A 354 33.09 3.62 -0.21
C GLY A 354 33.71 2.35 -0.77
#